data_7957b41eaa7d97e829070ac399413651
#
_entry.id   7957b41eaa7d97e829070ac399413651
#
_cell.length_a   1.000
_cell.length_b   1.000
_cell.length_c   1.000
_cell.angle_alpha   90.00
_cell.angle_beta   90.00
_cell.angle_gamma   90.00
#
_symmetry.space_group_name_H-M   'P 1'
#
loop_
_entity.id
_entity.type
_entity.pdbx_description
1 polymer ?
#
loop_
_entity_poly.entity_id
_entity_poly.type
_entity_poly.pdbx_seq_one_letter_code
_entity_poly.pdbx_strand_id
1 'polypeptide(L)'
;MDQKQLFKQVVEFNKAAFNNTFNAMVTLQDQAERMTNTMLDQSTWLPAEGRKAVKDWVDACKQGRENFKQLVDDNFQKVEEHFTK
;
A
#
# COMPACT_ATOMS: atom_id res chain seq x y z
N MET A 1 33.27 2.55 -10.60
CA MET A 1 31.93 1.98 -10.84
C MET A 1 31.40 2.47 -12.17
N ASP A 2 30.87 1.55 -12.94
CA ASP A 2 30.13 1.88 -14.14
C ASP A 2 28.87 2.68 -13.77
N GLN A 3 28.55 3.70 -14.54
CA GLN A 3 27.36 4.52 -14.32
C GLN A 3 26.07 3.68 -14.28
N LYS A 4 26.05 2.63 -15.09
CA LYS A 4 24.91 1.72 -15.18
C LYS A 4 24.71 0.95 -13.87
N GLN A 5 25.80 0.48 -13.25
CA GLN A 5 25.75 -0.20 -11.96
C GLN A 5 25.33 0.75 -10.84
N LEU A 6 25.86 1.97 -10.85
CA LEU A 6 25.48 2.98 -9.86
C LEU A 6 23.99 3.30 -9.94
N PHE A 7 23.49 3.47 -11.14
CA PHE A 7 22.07 3.76 -11.35
C PHE A 7 21.18 2.61 -10.87
N LYS A 8 21.61 1.38 -11.17
CA LYS A 8 20.88 0.18 -10.72
C LYS A 8 20.80 0.12 -9.20
N GLN A 9 21.89 0.44 -8.50
CA GLN A 9 21.92 0.47 -7.05
C GLN A 9 20.96 1.53 -6.49
N VAL A 10 20.89 2.70 -7.13
CA VAL A 10 19.95 3.76 -6.71
C VAL A 10 18.51 3.28 -6.87
N VAL A 11 18.19 2.63 -7.99
CA VAL A 11 16.83 2.11 -8.23
C VAL A 11 16.48 1.06 -7.19
N GLU A 12 17.40 0.12 -6.91
CA GLU A 12 17.15 -0.92 -5.90
C GLU A 12 16.96 -0.33 -4.51
N PHE A 13 17.75 0.70 -4.17
CA PHE A 13 17.61 1.38 -2.88
C PHE A 13 16.22 2.05 -2.77
N ASN A 14 15.80 2.76 -3.82
CA ASN A 14 14.49 3.41 -3.83
C ASN A 14 13.36 2.40 -3.74
N LYS A 15 13.50 1.27 -4.41
CA LYS A 15 12.51 0.19 -4.38
C LYS A 15 12.39 -0.40 -2.97
N ALA A 16 13.51 -0.65 -2.30
CA ALA A 16 13.52 -1.15 -0.93
C ALA A 16 12.92 -0.14 0.03
N ALA A 17 13.26 1.13 -0.11
CA ALA A 17 12.71 2.20 0.72
C ALA A 17 11.20 2.32 0.53
N PHE A 18 10.73 2.24 -0.72
CA PHE A 18 9.30 2.27 -1.01
C PHE A 18 8.58 1.08 -0.38
N ASN A 19 9.13 -0.12 -0.52
CA ASN A 19 8.52 -1.33 0.05
C ASN A 19 8.44 -1.25 1.58
N ASN A 20 9.48 -0.73 2.22
CA ASN A 20 9.48 -0.54 3.68
C ASN A 20 8.42 0.46 4.11
N THR A 21 8.33 1.59 3.42
CA THR A 21 7.31 2.61 3.71
C THR A 21 5.91 2.07 3.46
N PHE A 22 5.73 1.34 2.37
CA PHE A 22 4.44 0.74 2.04
C PHE A 22 4.02 -0.28 3.10
N ASN A 23 4.94 -1.14 3.55
CA ASN A 23 4.64 -2.13 4.58
C ASN A 23 4.26 -1.46 5.91
N ALA A 24 4.93 -0.37 6.27
CA ALA A 24 4.57 0.42 7.45
C ALA A 24 3.16 1.01 7.31
N MET A 25 2.83 1.53 6.14
CA MET A 25 1.50 2.08 5.86
C MET A 25 0.43 0.99 5.96
N VAL A 26 0.69 -0.21 5.41
CA VAL A 26 -0.22 -1.35 5.51
C VAL A 26 -0.48 -1.70 6.97
N THR A 27 0.57 -1.77 7.78
CA THR A 27 0.44 -2.07 9.21
C THR A 27 -0.43 -1.04 9.92
N LEU A 28 -0.20 0.25 9.65
CA LEU A 28 -1.00 1.32 10.23
C LEU A 28 -2.47 1.24 9.81
N GLN A 29 -2.73 0.95 8.53
CA GLN A 29 -4.09 0.81 8.02
C GLN A 29 -4.79 -0.40 8.63
N ASP A 30 -4.08 -1.52 8.81
CA ASP A 30 -4.65 -2.71 9.43
C ASP A 30 -5.01 -2.44 10.90
N GLN A 31 -4.18 -1.69 11.63
CA GLN A 31 -4.49 -1.29 13.00
C GLN A 31 -5.72 -0.37 13.04
N ALA A 32 -5.78 0.59 12.14
CA ALA A 32 -6.93 1.50 12.04
C ALA A 32 -8.20 0.73 11.71
N GLU A 33 -8.13 -0.26 10.83
CA GLU A 33 -9.28 -1.12 10.50
C GLU A 33 -9.75 -1.91 11.72
N ARG A 34 -8.82 -2.49 12.48
CA ARG A 34 -9.18 -3.23 13.71
C ARG A 34 -9.87 -2.32 14.71
N MET A 35 -9.37 -1.09 14.88
CA MET A 35 -9.99 -0.13 15.77
C MET A 35 -11.39 0.24 15.29
N THR A 36 -11.55 0.46 13.99
CA THR A 36 -12.85 0.77 13.38
C THR A 36 -13.84 -0.36 13.59
N ASN A 37 -13.42 -1.61 13.35
CA ASN A 37 -14.27 -2.78 13.56
C ASN A 37 -14.67 -2.93 15.02
N THR A 38 -13.76 -2.69 15.96
CA THR A 38 -14.04 -2.73 17.39
C THR A 38 -15.08 -1.66 17.76
N MET A 39 -14.92 -0.45 17.24
CA MET A 39 -15.88 0.63 17.48
C MET A 39 -17.26 0.30 16.91
N LEU A 40 -17.30 -0.29 15.70
CA LEU A 40 -18.56 -0.69 15.08
C LEU A 40 -19.26 -1.78 15.89
N ASP A 41 -18.51 -2.74 16.42
CA ASP A 41 -19.07 -3.82 17.24
C ASP A 41 -19.63 -3.29 18.55
N GLN A 42 -19.04 -2.23 19.10
CA GLN A 42 -19.51 -1.60 20.34
C GLN A 42 -20.64 -0.58 20.11
N SER A 43 -20.81 -0.11 18.88
CA SER A 43 -21.80 0.92 18.54
C SER A 43 -23.14 0.29 18.19
N THR A 44 -23.96 0.03 19.21
CA THR A 44 -25.27 -0.58 18.98
C THR A 44 -26.28 0.39 18.35
N TRP A 45 -25.96 1.70 18.36
CA TRP A 45 -26.84 2.75 17.81
C TRP A 45 -26.67 2.92 16.30
N LEU A 46 -25.59 2.39 15.71
CA LEU A 46 -25.29 2.59 14.29
C LEU A 46 -26.14 1.64 13.44
N PRO A 47 -26.92 2.17 12.47
CA PRO A 47 -27.72 1.32 11.59
C PRO A 47 -26.86 0.38 10.74
N ALA A 48 -27.45 -0.72 10.30
CA ALA A 48 -26.78 -1.70 9.46
C ALA A 48 -26.24 -1.08 8.17
N GLU A 49 -26.96 -0.12 7.59
CA GLU A 49 -26.53 0.59 6.39
C GLU A 49 -25.27 1.42 6.66
N GLY A 50 -25.18 2.07 7.82
CA GLY A 50 -23.99 2.83 8.20
C GLY A 50 -22.79 1.93 8.40
N ARG A 51 -22.97 0.77 9.01
CA ARG A 51 -21.90 -0.22 9.20
C ARG A 51 -21.38 -0.74 7.85
N LYS A 52 -22.30 -1.02 6.94
CA LYS A 52 -21.94 -1.46 5.59
C LYS A 52 -21.16 -0.39 4.85
N ALA A 53 -21.60 0.87 4.95
CA ALA A 53 -20.92 1.99 4.30
C ALA A 53 -19.46 2.13 4.79
N VAL A 54 -19.22 1.97 6.10
CA VAL A 54 -17.87 2.03 6.67
C VAL A 54 -17.03 0.87 6.17
N LYS A 55 -17.57 -0.34 6.15
CA LYS A 55 -16.85 -1.52 5.64
C LYS A 55 -16.52 -1.38 4.17
N ASP A 56 -17.44 -0.88 3.37
CA ASP A 56 -17.23 -0.64 1.94
C ASP A 56 -16.12 0.38 1.72
N TRP A 57 -16.08 1.44 2.54
CA TRP A 57 -15.06 2.45 2.49
C TRP A 57 -13.66 1.86 2.81
N VAL A 58 -13.59 1.02 3.86
CA VAL A 58 -12.33 0.34 4.23
C VAL A 58 -11.86 -0.56 3.09
N ASP A 59 -12.77 -1.33 2.50
CA ASP A 59 -12.43 -2.20 1.37
C ASP A 59 -11.94 -1.40 0.16
N ALA A 60 -12.56 -0.26 -0.13
CA ALA A 60 -12.13 0.63 -1.21
C ALA A 60 -10.72 1.17 -0.96
N CYS A 61 -10.41 1.52 0.29
CA CYS A 61 -9.07 1.98 0.67
C CYS A 61 -8.03 0.87 0.48
N LYS A 62 -8.36 -0.36 0.85
CA LYS A 62 -7.46 -1.51 0.65
C LYS A 62 -7.20 -1.75 -0.83
N GLN A 63 -8.24 -1.71 -1.65
CA GLN A 63 -8.12 -1.94 -3.09
C GLN A 63 -7.30 -0.84 -3.75
N GLY A 64 -7.52 0.42 -3.37
CA GLY A 64 -6.72 1.53 -3.87
C GLY A 64 -5.25 1.39 -3.51
N ARG A 65 -4.96 0.91 -2.29
CA ARG A 65 -3.60 0.64 -1.83
C ARG A 65 -2.92 -0.43 -2.68
N GLU A 66 -3.62 -1.54 -2.96
CA GLU A 66 -3.09 -2.63 -3.77
C GLU A 66 -2.84 -2.18 -5.21
N ASN A 67 -3.77 -1.41 -5.78
CA ASN A 67 -3.62 -0.87 -7.13
C ASN A 67 -2.42 0.08 -7.23
N PHE A 68 -2.23 0.91 -6.22
CA PHE A 68 -1.09 1.83 -6.16
C PHE A 68 0.23 1.08 -6.10
N LYS A 69 0.31 0.05 -5.24
CA LYS A 69 1.51 -0.76 -5.14
C LYS A 69 1.84 -1.44 -6.46
N GLN A 70 0.85 -2.00 -7.13
CA GLN A 70 1.05 -2.65 -8.42
C GLN A 70 1.58 -1.66 -9.46
N LEU A 71 1.03 -0.46 -9.50
CA LEU A 71 1.49 0.57 -10.42
C LEU A 71 2.97 0.93 -10.18
N VAL A 72 3.36 1.09 -8.92
CA VAL A 72 4.74 1.42 -8.56
C VAL A 72 5.68 0.27 -8.88
N ASP A 73 5.28 -0.97 -8.56
CA ASP A 73 6.09 -2.16 -8.85
C ASP A 73 6.29 -2.30 -10.36
N ASP A 74 5.27 -2.07 -11.16
CA ASP A 74 5.36 -2.12 -12.62
C ASP A 74 6.31 -1.05 -13.15
N ASN A 75 6.26 0.15 -12.59
CA ASN A 75 7.16 1.23 -12.98
C ASN A 75 8.61 0.90 -12.65
N PHE A 76 8.88 0.35 -11.47
CA PHE A 76 10.22 -0.09 -11.10
C PHE A 76 10.73 -1.18 -12.05
N GLN A 77 9.87 -2.13 -12.39
CA GLN A 77 10.22 -3.20 -13.31
C GLN A 77 10.62 -2.65 -14.68
N LYS A 78 9.87 -1.70 -15.20
CA LYS A 78 10.18 -1.06 -16.48
C LYS A 78 11.53 -0.35 -16.46
N VAL A 79 11.81 0.35 -15.37
CA VAL A 79 13.10 1.03 -15.19
C VAL A 79 14.23 0.00 -15.13
N GLU A 80 14.07 -1.07 -14.36
CA GLU A 80 15.08 -2.13 -14.27
C GLU A 80 15.33 -2.76 -15.63
N GLU A 81 14.29 -3.07 -16.39
CA GLU A 81 14.42 -3.65 -17.73
C GLU A 81 15.18 -2.73 -18.67
N HIS A 82 14.92 -1.42 -18.59
CA HIS A 82 15.58 -0.44 -19.43
C HIS A 82 17.09 -0.41 -19.19
N PHE A 83 17.53 -0.57 -17.93
CA PHE A 83 18.93 -0.48 -17.57
C PHE A 83 19.66 -1.82 -17.59
N THR A 84 18.96 -2.94 -17.77
CA THR A 84 19.59 -4.26 -17.88
C THR A 84 19.80 -4.73 -19.30
N LYS A 85 19.34 -4.00 -20.28
CA LYS A 85 19.55 -4.30 -21.71
C LYS A 85 20.92 -3.87 -22.21
#